data_9af2aefb9b3f80dd2c55ece22013b563
#
_entry.id   9af2aefb9b3f80dd2c55ece22013b563
#
_cell.length_a   1.000
_cell.length_b   1.000
_cell.length_c   1.000
_cell.angle_alpha   90.00
_cell.angle_beta   90.00
_cell.angle_gamma   90.00
#
_symmetry.space_group_name_H-M   'P 1'
#
loop_
_entity.id
_entity.type
_entity.pdbx_description
1 polymer ?
#
loop_
_entity_poly.entity_id
_entity_poly.type
_entity_poly.pdbx_seq_one_letter_code
_entity_poly.pdbx_strand_id
1 'polypeptide(L)'
;KKVVYSIVDKLLKELELRLKDKLIKIDITDKAKDFIVDNAYDESFGARPIKRYIVSNIENLIANKIINDEIKYNSTILIDVENDSFIIK
;
A
#
# COMPACT_ATOMS: atom_id res chain seq x y z
N LYS A 1 -16.62 6.98 -3.94
CA LYS A 1 -15.18 6.62 -4.07
C LYS A 1 -14.25 7.49 -3.23
N LYS A 2 -14.55 8.77 -3.04
CA LYS A 2 -13.69 9.64 -2.23
C LYS A 2 -13.51 9.13 -0.80
N VAL A 3 -14.57 8.59 -0.22
CA VAL A 3 -14.49 8.02 1.13
C VAL A 3 -13.56 6.81 1.13
N VAL A 4 -13.60 6.00 0.06
CA VAL A 4 -12.77 4.82 -0.05
C VAL A 4 -11.29 5.20 -0.20
N TYR A 5 -11.00 6.25 -0.96
CA TYR A 5 -9.63 6.74 -1.08
C TYR A 5 -9.07 7.20 0.28
N SER A 6 -9.91 7.85 1.09
CA SER A 6 -9.50 8.25 2.44
C SER A 6 -9.18 7.04 3.31
N ILE A 7 -9.93 5.95 3.15
CA ILE A 7 -9.66 4.70 3.86
C ILE A 7 -8.32 4.11 3.44
N VAL A 8 -8.03 4.12 2.14
CA VAL A 8 -6.73 3.65 1.62
C VAL A 8 -5.60 4.47 2.23
N ASP A 9 -5.72 5.80 2.22
CA ASP A 9 -4.70 6.67 2.79
C ASP A 9 -4.48 6.37 4.28
N LYS A 10 -5.55 6.17 5.02
CA LYS A 10 -5.47 5.86 6.45
C LYS A 10 -4.76 4.53 6.68
N LEU A 11 -5.10 3.52 5.90
CA LEU A 11 -4.49 2.20 6.05
C LEU A 11 -3.00 2.22 5.70
N LEU A 12 -2.63 3.00 4.69
CA LEU A 12 -1.22 3.16 4.33
C LEU A 12 -0.44 3.91 5.40
N LYS A 13 -1.06 4.89 6.06
CA LYS A 13 -0.43 5.55 7.20
C LYS A 13 -0.22 4.58 8.36
N GLU A 14 -1.17 3.71 8.62
CA GLU A 14 -1.01 2.69 9.64
C GLU A 14 0.16 1.76 9.31
N LEU A 15 0.30 1.39 8.05
CA LEU A 15 1.43 0.58 7.60
C LEU A 15 2.74 1.34 7.77
N GLU A 16 2.77 2.63 7.43
CA GLU A 16 3.95 3.46 7.61
C GLU A 16 4.37 3.52 9.07
N LEU A 17 3.39 3.59 9.99
CA LEU A 17 3.68 3.59 11.42
C LEU A 17 4.32 2.28 11.88
N ARG A 18 3.93 1.15 11.28
CA ARG A 18 4.57 -0.13 11.59
C ARG A 18 6.01 -0.18 11.11
N LEU A 19 6.33 0.59 10.08
CA LEU A 19 7.69 0.68 9.54
C LEU A 19 8.49 1.84 10.12
N LYS A 20 7.96 2.48 11.15
CA LYS A 20 8.57 3.64 11.78
C LYS A 20 9.99 3.34 12.28
N ASP A 21 10.21 2.16 12.83
CA ASP A 21 11.52 1.75 13.33
C ASP A 21 12.57 1.68 12.22
N LYS A 22 12.12 1.51 10.99
CA LYS A 22 12.98 1.44 9.82
C LYS A 22 13.12 2.80 9.12
N LEU A 23 12.36 3.80 9.58
CA LEU A 23 12.36 5.16 9.02
C LEU A 23 11.97 5.16 7.54
N ILE A 24 11.04 4.30 7.17
CA ILE A 24 10.54 4.20 5.80
C ILE A 24 9.23 4.97 5.66
N LYS A 25 9.18 5.86 4.69
CA LYS A 25 7.96 6.60 4.36
C LYS A 25 7.32 5.99 3.12
N ILE A 26 6.01 6.04 3.06
CA ILE A 26 5.25 5.42 1.99
C ILE A 26 4.42 6.48 1.28
N ASP A 27 4.62 6.62 -0.02
CA ASP A 27 3.76 7.39 -0.91
C ASP A 27 3.09 6.44 -1.88
N ILE A 28 1.97 6.87 -2.45
CA ILE A 28 1.22 6.08 -3.39
C ILE A 28 0.70 6.96 -4.52
N THR A 29 0.72 6.45 -5.75
CA THR A 29 0.17 7.16 -6.89
C THR A 29 -1.36 7.03 -6.93
N ASP A 30 -2.02 7.97 -7.58
CA ASP A 30 -3.46 7.89 -7.78
C ASP A 30 -3.85 6.63 -8.56
N LYS A 31 -3.04 6.24 -9.52
CA LYS A 31 -3.25 5.03 -10.29
C LYS A 31 -3.25 3.80 -9.39
N ALA A 32 -2.33 3.74 -8.44
CA ALA A 32 -2.26 2.63 -7.49
C ALA A 32 -3.46 2.63 -6.54
N LYS A 33 -3.91 3.82 -6.10
CA LYS A 33 -5.12 3.91 -5.27
C LYS A 33 -6.35 3.40 -6.04
N ASP A 34 -6.50 3.81 -7.29
CA ASP A 34 -7.60 3.36 -8.13
C ASP A 34 -7.56 1.83 -8.29
N PHE A 35 -6.39 1.29 -8.49
CA PHE A 35 -6.22 -0.15 -8.63
C PHE A 35 -6.65 -0.90 -7.37
N ILE A 36 -6.28 -0.37 -6.20
CA ILE A 36 -6.70 -0.96 -4.92
C ILE A 36 -8.22 -0.92 -4.78
N VAL A 37 -8.81 0.24 -5.05
CA VAL A 37 -10.26 0.41 -4.93
C VAL A 37 -11.00 -0.52 -5.88
N ASP A 38 -10.56 -0.58 -7.14
CA ASP A 38 -11.23 -1.39 -8.16
C ASP A 38 -11.16 -2.88 -7.85
N ASN A 39 -10.09 -3.34 -7.23
CA ASN A 39 -9.87 -4.76 -6.98
C ASN A 39 -10.27 -5.21 -5.57
N ALA A 40 -10.33 -4.31 -4.63
CA ALA A 40 -10.52 -4.67 -3.22
C ALA A 40 -11.84 -4.17 -2.62
N TYR A 41 -12.46 -3.16 -3.20
CA TYR A 41 -13.70 -2.62 -2.64
C TYR A 41 -14.87 -3.55 -2.90
N ASP A 42 -15.64 -3.80 -1.85
CA ASP A 42 -16.85 -4.63 -1.92
C ASP A 42 -17.96 -3.89 -1.18
N GLU A 43 -19.07 -3.64 -1.88
CA GLU A 43 -20.19 -2.92 -1.30
C GLU A 43 -20.81 -3.65 -0.10
N SER A 44 -20.73 -4.98 -0.10
CA SER A 44 -21.30 -5.80 0.98
C SER A 44 -20.45 -5.76 2.25
N PHE A 45 -19.13 -5.66 2.10
CA PHE A 45 -18.20 -5.72 3.24
C PHE A 45 -17.51 -4.38 3.53
N GLY A 46 -17.72 -3.39 2.66
CA GLY A 46 -17.13 -2.06 2.85
C GLY A 46 -15.61 -2.08 2.73
N ALA A 47 -14.94 -1.58 3.77
CA ALA A 47 -13.48 -1.41 3.74
C ALA A 47 -12.69 -2.63 4.21
N ARG A 48 -13.34 -3.68 4.69
CA ARG A 48 -12.65 -4.86 5.21
C ARG A 48 -11.76 -5.54 4.16
N PRO A 49 -12.25 -5.78 2.92
CA PRO A 49 -11.39 -6.37 1.90
C PRO A 49 -10.21 -5.48 1.53
N ILE A 50 -10.37 -4.15 1.64
CA ILE A 50 -9.31 -3.21 1.32
C ILE A 50 -8.13 -3.39 2.26
N LYS A 51 -8.38 -3.49 3.55
CA LYS A 51 -7.30 -3.69 4.52
C LYS A 51 -6.55 -4.99 4.24
N ARG A 52 -7.29 -6.07 4.05
CA ARG A 52 -6.68 -7.37 3.75
C ARG A 52 -5.89 -7.34 2.46
N TYR A 53 -6.43 -6.67 1.45
CA TYR A 53 -5.77 -6.54 0.16
C TYR A 53 -4.45 -5.78 0.28
N ILE A 54 -4.44 -4.68 1.04
CA ILE A 54 -3.24 -3.89 1.26
C ILE A 54 -2.18 -4.72 1.99
N VAL A 55 -2.59 -5.42 3.06
CA VAL A 55 -1.65 -6.27 3.80
C VAL A 55 -1.07 -7.35 2.91
N SER A 56 -1.92 -8.05 2.17
CA SER A 56 -1.48 -9.18 1.35
C SER A 56 -0.62 -8.77 0.17
N ASN A 57 -0.89 -7.62 -0.44
CA ASN A 57 -0.24 -7.24 -1.69
C ASN A 57 0.82 -6.17 -1.51
N ILE A 58 0.63 -5.24 -0.58
CA ILE A 58 1.55 -4.12 -0.41
C ILE A 58 2.52 -4.37 0.74
N GLU A 59 2.00 -4.74 1.92
CA GLU A 59 2.85 -4.98 3.07
C GLU A 59 3.83 -6.13 2.81
N ASN A 60 3.36 -7.21 2.22
CA ASN A 60 4.23 -8.35 1.89
C ASN A 60 5.26 -7.98 0.83
N LEU A 61 4.88 -7.16 -0.15
CA LEU A 61 5.81 -6.70 -1.18
C LEU A 61 6.93 -5.86 -0.54
N ILE A 62 6.57 -4.94 0.34
CA ILE A 62 7.55 -4.10 1.04
C ILE A 62 8.48 -4.97 1.89
N ALA A 63 7.91 -5.91 2.65
CA ALA A 63 8.70 -6.79 3.51
C ALA A 63 9.71 -7.61 2.69
N ASN A 64 9.29 -8.16 1.57
CA ASN A 64 10.19 -8.93 0.70
C ASN A 64 11.31 -8.07 0.14
N LYS A 65 11.01 -6.83 -0.23
CA LYS A 65 12.03 -5.93 -0.75
C LYS A 65 13.02 -5.50 0.32
N ILE A 66 12.57 -5.35 1.56
CA ILE A 66 13.46 -5.05 2.67
C ILE A 66 14.41 -6.24 2.92
N ILE A 67 13.88 -7.45 2.92
CA ILE A 67 14.68 -8.67 3.12
C ILE A 67 15.73 -8.82 2.02
N ASN A 68 15.39 -8.44 0.79
CA ASN A 68 16.29 -8.55 -0.35
C ASN A 68 17.20 -7.32 -0.53
N ASP A 69 17.20 -6.41 0.43
CA ASP A 69 17.99 -5.16 0.41
C ASP A 69 17.62 -4.22 -0.75
N GLU A 70 16.43 -4.36 -1.31
CA GLU A 70 15.94 -3.47 -2.36
C GLU A 70 15.38 -2.17 -1.79
N ILE A 71 14.92 -2.19 -0.54
CA ILE A 71 14.48 -0.99 0.20
C ILE A 71 15.41 -0.82 1.39
N LYS A 72 16.03 0.35 1.49
CA LYS A 72 16.94 0.65 2.59
C LYS A 72 16.22 1.42 3.67
N TYR A 73 16.75 1.35 4.89
CA TYR A 73 16.23 2.14 6.00
C TYR A 73 16.40 3.63 5.70
N ASN A 74 15.53 4.45 6.28
CA ASN A 74 15.56 5.90 6.11
C ASN A 74 15.36 6.30 4.64
N SER A 75 14.39 5.70 4.00
CA SER A 75 14.07 5.99 2.60
C SER A 75 12.58 6.26 2.43
N THR A 76 12.23 6.86 1.30
CA THR A 76 10.84 7.06 0.90
C THR A 76 10.57 6.16 -0.29
N ILE A 77 9.49 5.38 -0.21
CA ILE A 77 9.08 4.51 -1.32
C ILE A 77 7.81 5.03 -1.94
N LEU A 78 7.68 4.84 -3.24
CA LEU A 78 6.48 5.20 -3.99
C LEU A 78 5.85 3.94 -4.53
N ILE A 79 4.60 3.70 -4.15
CA ILE A 79 3.84 2.56 -4.63
C ILE A 79 3.10 2.97 -5.90
N ASP A 80 3.29 2.21 -6.95
CA ASP A 80 2.67 2.44 -8.25
C ASP A 80 2.14 1.11 -8.78
N VAL A 81 1.49 1.16 -9.92
CA VAL A 81 0.95 -0.03 -10.59
C VAL A 81 1.40 -0.02 -12.03
N GLU A 82 1.89 -1.16 -12.48
CA GLU A 82 2.31 -1.34 -13.86
C GLU A 82 1.97 -2.77 -14.27
N ASN A 83 1.33 -2.93 -15.44
CA ASN A 83 0.91 -4.25 -15.94
C ASN A 83 0.05 -5.02 -14.93
N ASP A 84 -0.88 -4.32 -14.29
CA ASP A 84 -1.78 -4.89 -13.27
C ASP A 84 -1.05 -5.48 -12.06
N SER A 85 0.14 -4.97 -11.78
CA SER A 85 0.93 -5.41 -10.62
C SER A 85 1.47 -4.20 -9.87
N PHE A 86 1.55 -4.31 -8.56
CA PHE A 86 2.16 -3.26 -7.75
C PHE A 86 3.67 -3.26 -7.92
N ILE A 87 4.22 -2.06 -8.04
CA ILE A 87 5.66 -1.85 -8.10
C ILE A 87 6.05 -0.80 -7.07
N ILE A 88 7.30 -0.80 -6.69
CA ILE A 88 7.86 0.19 -5.76
C ILE A 88 9.00 0.91 -6.47
N LYS A 89 8.91 2.24 -6.50
CA LYS A 89 9.92 3.08 -7.16
C LYS A 89 10.82 3.78 -6.17
#